data_bedeb289aad333647bba25fcf760907e
#
_entry.id   bedeb289aad333647bba25fcf760907e
#
_cell.length_a   1.000
_cell.length_b   1.000
_cell.length_c   1.000
_cell.angle_alpha   90.00
_cell.angle_beta   90.00
_cell.angle_gamma   90.00
#
_symmetry.space_group_name_H-M   'P 1'
#
loop_
_entity.id
_entity.type
_entity.pdbx_description
1 polymer ?
#
loop_
_entity_poly.entity_id
_entity_poly.type
_entity_poly.pdbx_seq_one_letter_code
_entity_poly.pdbx_strand_id
1 'polypeptide(L)'
;MDGLEFDGLDDLVDGLENAVSKYPDLAEAGLKREQRDFKKDMIRETWSAVDKHTGNLVRGFRFSAIRGNRSNMETDFYAEGSKKGAHFHLVNNGHEMVTVVSRNGKKVQGGGKTIGFVAGRRIKEPVIERWHQEHAKRAEKMLEKIHEEIEK
;
A
#
# COMPACT_ATOMS: atom_id res chain seq x y z
N MET A 1 -51.69 32.08 5.43
CA MET A 1 -50.75 30.94 5.61
C MET A 1 -49.42 31.46 5.21
N ASP A 2 -48.61 31.83 6.21
CA ASP A 2 -47.25 32.31 5.96
C ASP A 2 -46.40 31.11 5.57
N GLY A 3 -46.02 31.06 4.28
CA GLY A 3 -45.02 30.12 3.82
C GLY A 3 -43.68 30.43 4.50
N LEU A 4 -43.09 29.50 5.21
CA LEU A 4 -41.71 29.58 5.64
C LEU A 4 -40.85 29.52 4.36
N GLU A 5 -40.40 30.67 3.88
CA GLU A 5 -39.31 30.76 2.91
C GLU A 5 -38.00 30.45 3.67
N PHE A 6 -37.39 29.29 3.40
CA PHE A 6 -36.04 29.00 3.84
C PHE A 6 -35.07 29.62 2.82
N ASP A 7 -34.68 30.86 3.11
CA ASP A 7 -33.58 31.50 2.37
C ASP A 7 -32.29 30.71 2.60
N GLY A 8 -31.66 30.23 1.52
CA GLY A 8 -30.44 29.42 1.58
C GLY A 8 -30.64 27.90 1.40
N LEU A 9 -31.83 27.40 1.15
CA LEU A 9 -32.05 25.99 0.87
C LEU A 9 -31.44 25.57 -0.47
N ASP A 10 -31.50 26.43 -1.46
CA ASP A 10 -30.92 26.20 -2.79
C ASP A 10 -29.38 26.19 -2.69
N ASP A 11 -28.78 27.11 -1.95
CA ASP A 11 -27.34 27.13 -1.69
C ASP A 11 -26.87 25.85 -0.97
N LEU A 12 -27.68 25.32 -0.04
CA LEU A 12 -27.36 24.07 0.65
C LEU A 12 -27.45 22.87 -0.31
N VAL A 13 -28.46 22.82 -1.17
CA VAL A 13 -28.63 21.76 -2.17
C VAL A 13 -27.47 21.79 -3.15
N ASP A 14 -27.11 22.95 -3.70
CA ASP A 14 -25.98 23.14 -4.60
C ASP A 14 -24.65 22.74 -3.93
N GLY A 15 -24.46 23.09 -2.67
CA GLY A 15 -23.30 22.70 -1.86
C GLY A 15 -23.19 21.17 -1.68
N LEU A 16 -24.32 20.50 -1.40
CA LEU A 16 -24.39 19.07 -1.26
C LEU A 16 -24.13 18.34 -2.60
N GLU A 17 -24.71 18.80 -3.69
CA GLU A 17 -24.48 18.25 -5.03
C GLU A 17 -23.00 18.38 -5.44
N ASN A 18 -22.38 19.54 -5.19
CA ASN A 18 -20.97 19.77 -5.41
C ASN A 18 -20.11 18.83 -4.58
N ALA A 19 -20.41 18.65 -3.29
CA ALA A 19 -19.71 17.72 -2.41
C ALA A 19 -19.81 16.28 -2.91
N VAL A 20 -21.01 15.82 -3.27
CA VAL A 20 -21.24 14.46 -3.82
C VAL A 20 -20.50 14.24 -5.13
N SER A 21 -20.40 15.26 -5.99
CA SER A 21 -19.68 15.14 -7.26
C SER A 21 -18.17 15.12 -7.10
N LYS A 22 -17.61 15.96 -6.22
CA LYS A 22 -16.16 16.07 -6.00
C LYS A 22 -15.57 14.96 -5.10
N TYR A 23 -16.36 14.45 -4.16
CA TYR A 23 -15.88 13.51 -3.14
C TYR A 23 -15.14 12.28 -3.72
N PRO A 24 -15.61 11.60 -4.76
CA PRO A 24 -14.94 10.41 -5.27
C PRO A 24 -13.52 10.69 -5.77
N ASP A 25 -13.33 11.80 -6.48
CA ASP A 25 -12.02 12.17 -7.05
C ASP A 25 -11.04 12.57 -5.93
N LEU A 26 -11.54 13.29 -4.92
CA LEU A 26 -10.75 13.67 -3.75
C LEU A 26 -10.37 12.46 -2.88
N ALA A 27 -11.30 11.51 -2.71
CA ALA A 27 -11.05 10.26 -2.01
C ALA A 27 -10.00 9.40 -2.74
N GLU A 28 -10.09 9.30 -4.07
CA GLU A 28 -9.09 8.61 -4.88
C GLU A 28 -7.71 9.29 -4.79
N ALA A 29 -7.67 10.61 -4.85
CA ALA A 29 -6.43 11.37 -4.67
C ALA A 29 -5.83 11.18 -3.26
N GLY A 30 -6.68 11.10 -2.24
CA GLY A 30 -6.31 10.76 -0.87
C GLY A 30 -5.68 9.38 -0.78
N LEU A 31 -6.34 8.37 -1.34
CA LEU A 31 -5.84 7.00 -1.36
C LEU A 31 -4.51 6.88 -2.11
N LYS A 32 -4.33 7.60 -3.23
CA LYS A 32 -3.04 7.67 -3.95
C LYS A 32 -1.93 8.30 -3.11
N ARG A 33 -2.24 9.23 -2.19
CA ARG A 33 -1.26 9.76 -1.22
C ARG A 33 -0.87 8.68 -0.22
N GLU A 34 -1.85 7.99 0.37
CA GLU A 34 -1.61 6.91 1.32
C GLU A 34 -0.76 5.79 0.69
N GLN A 35 -1.03 5.39 -0.56
CA GLN A 35 -0.18 4.45 -1.30
C GLN A 35 1.28 4.90 -1.36
N ARG A 36 1.53 6.17 -1.66
CA ARG A 36 2.91 6.71 -1.75
C ARG A 36 3.60 6.70 -0.40
N ASP A 37 2.89 7.05 0.66
CA ASP A 37 3.45 7.12 2.01
C ASP A 37 3.71 5.71 2.56
N PHE A 38 2.79 4.78 2.37
CA PHE A 38 3.01 3.37 2.70
C PHE A 38 4.24 2.80 1.98
N LYS A 39 4.36 3.08 0.68
CA LYS A 39 5.53 2.63 -0.09
C LYS A 39 6.84 3.21 0.43
N LYS A 40 6.86 4.49 0.84
CA LYS A 40 8.03 5.11 1.46
C LYS A 40 8.41 4.41 2.76
N ASP A 41 7.42 4.10 3.60
CA ASP A 41 7.64 3.40 4.85
C ASP A 41 8.17 1.97 4.62
N MET A 42 7.60 1.24 3.66
CA MET A 42 8.09 -0.07 3.26
C MET A 42 9.53 -0.03 2.74
N ILE A 43 9.86 0.99 1.94
CA ILE A 43 11.23 1.19 1.45
C ILE A 43 12.18 1.46 2.62
N ARG A 44 11.82 2.37 3.52
CA ARG A 44 12.64 2.72 4.69
C ARG A 44 12.90 1.50 5.57
N GLU A 45 11.86 0.73 5.88
CA GLU A 45 11.98 -0.49 6.68
C GLU A 45 12.84 -1.55 5.99
N THR A 46 12.68 -1.71 4.67
CA THR A 46 13.52 -2.63 3.89
C THR A 46 15.00 -2.22 3.96
N TRP A 47 15.30 -0.93 3.81
CA TRP A 47 16.68 -0.43 3.88
C TRP A 47 17.31 -0.63 5.26
N SER A 48 16.53 -0.52 6.34
CA SER A 48 17.03 -0.77 7.70
C SER A 48 17.25 -2.24 8.00
N ALA A 49 16.50 -3.14 7.34
CA ALA A 49 16.53 -4.57 7.61
C ALA A 49 17.58 -5.35 6.79
N VAL A 50 18.12 -4.78 5.71
CA VAL A 50 19.06 -5.48 4.82
C VAL A 50 20.41 -4.77 4.71
N ASP A 51 21.52 -5.54 4.74
CA ASP A 51 22.87 -4.99 4.71
C ASP A 51 23.30 -4.54 3.30
N LYS A 52 22.78 -5.17 2.24
CA LYS A 52 23.12 -4.85 0.84
C LYS A 52 22.03 -4.09 0.14
N HIS A 53 22.29 -2.85 -0.20
CA HIS A 53 21.35 -1.90 -0.80
C HIS A 53 21.47 -1.83 -2.34
N THR A 54 21.23 -2.95 -3.03
CA THR A 54 21.19 -2.95 -4.52
C THR A 54 19.95 -2.29 -5.08
N GLY A 55 18.94 -2.03 -4.24
CA GLY A 55 17.65 -1.45 -4.62
C GLY A 55 16.71 -2.42 -5.33
N ASN A 56 17.13 -3.66 -5.62
CA ASN A 56 16.29 -4.60 -6.38
C ASN A 56 15.01 -4.99 -5.63
N LEU A 57 15.07 -5.19 -4.30
CA LEU A 57 13.90 -5.51 -3.49
C LEU A 57 12.84 -4.42 -3.56
N VAL A 58 13.23 -3.17 -3.31
CA VAL A 58 12.31 -2.02 -3.24
C VAL A 58 11.80 -1.58 -4.62
N ARG A 59 12.56 -1.84 -5.68
CA ARG A 59 12.12 -1.56 -7.06
C ARG A 59 10.94 -2.41 -7.50
N GLY A 60 10.69 -3.54 -6.84
CA GLY A 60 9.55 -4.42 -7.08
C GLY A 60 8.27 -3.99 -6.36
N PHE A 61 8.29 -3.00 -5.48
CA PHE A 61 7.11 -2.59 -4.73
C PHE A 61 6.10 -1.85 -5.63
N ARG A 62 4.88 -2.38 -5.65
CA ARG A 62 3.78 -1.90 -6.47
C ARG A 62 2.50 -1.81 -5.67
N PHE A 63 1.57 -1.03 -6.21
CA PHE A 63 0.17 -1.07 -5.84
C PHE A 63 -0.67 -1.52 -7.03
N SER A 64 -1.76 -2.22 -6.75
CA SER A 64 -2.78 -2.46 -7.76
C SER A 64 -3.45 -1.14 -8.17
N ALA A 65 -4.11 -1.13 -9.30
CA ALA A 65 -5.04 -0.05 -9.62
C ALA A 65 -6.10 0.05 -8.51
N ILE A 66 -6.54 1.26 -8.22
CA ILE A 66 -7.65 1.47 -7.30
C ILE A 66 -8.90 0.85 -7.93
N ARG A 67 -9.56 -0.02 -7.17
CA ARG A 67 -10.77 -0.75 -7.56
C ARG A 67 -11.91 -0.34 -6.66
N GLY A 68 -13.11 -0.71 -7.08
CA GLY A 68 -14.33 -0.46 -6.32
C GLY A 68 -15.18 0.64 -6.95
N ASN A 69 -16.16 1.09 -6.21
CA ASN A 69 -17.07 2.17 -6.59
C ASN A 69 -16.79 3.42 -5.76
N ARG A 70 -17.59 4.48 -5.99
CA ARG A 70 -17.47 5.77 -5.30
C ARG A 70 -17.48 5.70 -3.77
N SER A 71 -18.11 4.67 -3.19
CA SER A 71 -18.26 4.51 -1.74
C SER A 71 -17.28 3.50 -1.13
N ASN A 72 -16.65 2.67 -1.96
CA ASN A 72 -15.76 1.61 -1.49
C ASN A 72 -14.59 1.45 -2.46
N MET A 73 -13.51 2.16 -2.17
CA MET A 73 -12.27 2.10 -2.95
C MET A 73 -11.24 1.26 -2.22
N GLU A 74 -10.61 0.36 -2.94
CA GLU A 74 -9.56 -0.51 -2.41
C GLU A 74 -8.35 -0.59 -3.33
N THR A 75 -7.20 -0.87 -2.74
CA THR A 75 -5.93 -1.11 -3.44
C THR A 75 -5.06 -2.04 -2.64
N ASP A 76 -4.28 -2.87 -3.33
CA ASP A 76 -3.38 -3.84 -2.71
C ASP A 76 -1.92 -3.43 -2.92
N PHE A 77 -1.13 -3.56 -1.86
CA PHE A 77 0.33 -3.50 -1.96
C PHE A 77 0.90 -4.89 -2.21
N TYR A 78 1.83 -4.99 -3.17
CA TYR A 78 2.54 -6.24 -3.46
C TYR A 78 3.98 -5.99 -3.90
N ALA A 79 4.83 -7.02 -3.75
CA ALA A 79 6.15 -7.06 -4.34
C ALA A 79 6.08 -7.85 -5.65
N GLU A 80 6.44 -7.22 -6.76
CA GLU A 80 6.40 -7.83 -8.09
C GLU A 80 7.34 -9.04 -8.18
N GLY A 81 6.76 -10.22 -8.43
CA GLY A 81 7.48 -11.50 -8.40
C GLY A 81 8.27 -11.84 -9.65
N SER A 82 8.04 -11.14 -10.77
CA SER A 82 8.57 -11.56 -12.08
C SER A 82 9.98 -11.07 -12.40
N LYS A 83 10.47 -10.01 -11.74
CA LYS A 83 11.78 -9.39 -12.08
C LYS A 83 12.55 -8.91 -10.85
N LYS A 84 12.28 -7.67 -10.44
CA LYS A 84 12.90 -7.02 -9.28
C LYS A 84 11.91 -7.14 -8.11
N GLY A 85 12.33 -7.56 -6.97
CA GLY A 85 11.42 -7.83 -5.85
C GLY A 85 10.97 -9.29 -5.72
N ALA A 86 11.27 -10.14 -6.69
CA ALA A 86 10.94 -11.58 -6.65
C ALA A 86 11.41 -12.29 -5.36
N HIS A 87 12.47 -11.80 -4.74
CA HIS A 87 13.02 -12.38 -3.51
C HIS A 87 12.49 -11.73 -2.23
N PHE A 88 11.62 -10.72 -2.32
CA PHE A 88 11.14 -10.01 -1.13
C PHE A 88 10.45 -10.97 -0.14
N HIS A 89 9.61 -11.88 -0.64
CA HIS A 89 8.94 -12.87 0.22
C HIS A 89 9.92 -13.79 0.95
N LEU A 90 11.03 -14.16 0.32
CA LEU A 90 12.09 -14.97 0.94
C LEU A 90 12.81 -14.17 2.04
N VAL A 91 13.11 -12.91 1.78
CA VAL A 91 13.75 -12.03 2.77
C VAL A 91 12.79 -11.74 3.92
N ASN A 92 11.51 -11.50 3.64
CA ASN A 92 10.52 -11.20 4.67
C ASN A 92 10.18 -12.42 5.55
N ASN A 93 9.89 -13.57 4.93
CA ASN A 93 9.36 -14.74 5.61
C ASN A 93 10.44 -15.77 6.00
N GLY A 94 11.61 -15.67 5.38
CA GLY A 94 12.64 -16.70 5.43
C GLY A 94 12.42 -17.79 4.38
N HIS A 95 13.39 -18.67 4.25
CA HIS A 95 13.34 -19.77 3.29
C HIS A 95 14.27 -20.91 3.68
N GLU A 96 13.99 -22.09 3.18
CA GLU A 96 14.86 -23.23 3.31
C GLU A 96 16.14 -23.06 2.46
N MET A 97 17.27 -23.39 3.04
CA MET A 97 18.51 -23.54 2.29
C MET A 97 18.56 -24.94 1.68
N VAL A 98 18.69 -25.00 0.38
CA VAL A 98 18.82 -26.27 -0.33
C VAL A 98 20.14 -26.37 -1.05
N THR A 99 20.68 -27.57 -1.17
CA THR A 99 21.87 -27.83 -1.96
C THR A 99 21.59 -27.53 -3.44
N VAL A 100 22.60 -27.08 -4.17
CA VAL A 100 22.48 -26.72 -5.60
C VAL A 100 21.98 -27.92 -6.40
N VAL A 101 20.87 -27.73 -7.11
CA VAL A 101 20.24 -28.79 -7.93
C VAL A 101 20.97 -28.96 -9.26
N SER A 102 21.39 -27.86 -9.85
CA SER A 102 22.13 -27.89 -11.12
C SER A 102 23.22 -26.81 -11.18
N ARG A 103 24.34 -27.12 -11.83
CA ARG A 103 25.42 -26.19 -12.08
C ARG A 103 25.79 -26.27 -13.57
N ASN A 104 25.81 -25.12 -14.25
CA ASN A 104 26.06 -25.05 -15.70
C ASN A 104 25.18 -26.01 -16.53
N GLY A 105 23.88 -26.10 -16.20
CA GLY A 105 22.93 -26.96 -16.89
C GLY A 105 23.02 -28.46 -16.54
N LYS A 106 23.98 -28.87 -15.73
CA LYS A 106 24.14 -30.28 -15.30
C LYS A 106 23.56 -30.49 -13.91
N LYS A 107 22.78 -31.57 -13.71
CA LYS A 107 22.27 -31.95 -12.38
C LYS A 107 23.45 -32.29 -11.45
N VAL A 108 23.37 -31.77 -10.23
CA VAL A 108 24.34 -32.07 -9.17
C VAL A 108 23.84 -33.27 -8.38
N GLN A 109 24.69 -34.29 -8.19
CA GLN A 109 24.37 -35.45 -7.37
C GLN A 109 24.13 -35.01 -5.92
N GLY A 110 22.99 -35.40 -5.36
CA GLY A 110 22.57 -34.98 -4.01
C GLY A 110 22.03 -33.54 -3.94
N GLY A 111 21.78 -32.88 -5.10
CA GLY A 111 21.14 -31.57 -5.15
C GLY A 111 19.67 -31.60 -4.69
N GLY A 112 19.19 -30.47 -4.17
CA GLY A 112 17.82 -30.31 -3.71
C GLY A 112 17.55 -30.78 -2.28
N LYS A 113 18.59 -31.18 -1.53
CA LYS A 113 18.43 -31.54 -0.09
C LYS A 113 18.40 -30.26 0.75
N THR A 114 17.42 -30.17 1.65
CA THR A 114 17.37 -29.11 2.67
C THR A 114 18.54 -29.29 3.64
N ILE A 115 19.32 -28.23 3.82
CA ILE A 115 20.51 -28.20 4.69
C ILE A 115 20.37 -27.20 5.85
N GLY A 116 19.29 -26.43 5.87
CA GLY A 116 19.02 -25.44 6.92
C GLY A 116 17.89 -24.50 6.56
N PHE A 117 17.73 -23.48 7.39
CA PHE A 117 16.70 -22.46 7.22
C PHE A 117 17.30 -21.06 7.43
N VAL A 118 17.01 -20.12 6.56
CA VAL A 118 17.33 -18.69 6.71
C VAL A 118 16.12 -18.00 7.30
N ALA A 119 16.27 -17.45 8.51
CA ALA A 119 15.19 -16.73 9.17
C ALA A 119 14.79 -15.47 8.38
N GLY A 120 13.48 -15.21 8.33
CA GLY A 120 12.94 -14.01 7.70
C GLY A 120 13.20 -12.75 8.52
N ARG A 121 13.31 -11.63 7.85
CA ARG A 121 13.55 -10.31 8.47
C ARG A 121 12.27 -9.64 8.97
N ARG A 122 11.09 -10.16 8.61
CA ARG A 122 9.76 -9.64 8.99
C ARG A 122 9.60 -8.14 8.74
N ILE A 123 9.95 -7.70 7.55
CA ILE A 123 10.02 -6.27 7.18
C ILE A 123 8.63 -5.63 7.13
N LYS A 124 7.64 -6.35 6.60
CA LYS A 124 6.29 -5.79 6.40
C LYS A 124 5.49 -5.67 7.70
N GLU A 125 5.69 -6.57 8.64
CA GLU A 125 4.90 -6.68 9.86
C GLU A 125 4.95 -5.39 10.69
N PRO A 126 6.11 -4.80 11.02
CA PRO A 126 6.17 -3.56 11.79
C PRO A 126 5.59 -2.36 11.03
N VAL A 127 5.64 -2.35 9.70
CA VAL A 127 5.00 -1.29 8.91
C VAL A 127 3.49 -1.41 8.98
N ILE A 128 2.94 -2.61 8.77
CA ILE A 128 1.51 -2.88 8.85
C ILE A 128 0.97 -2.53 10.23
N GLU A 129 1.65 -2.98 11.30
CA GLU A 129 1.25 -2.72 12.68
C GLU A 129 1.16 -1.21 12.97
N ARG A 130 2.19 -0.47 12.61
CA ARG A 130 2.21 1.00 12.76
C ARG A 130 1.07 1.67 11.99
N TRP A 131 0.81 1.23 10.76
CA TRP A 131 -0.27 1.76 9.94
C TRP A 131 -1.66 1.44 10.50
N HIS A 132 -1.85 0.26 11.08
CA HIS A 132 -3.09 -0.08 11.80
C HIS A 132 -3.31 0.82 13.01
N GLN A 133 -2.28 1.06 13.81
CA GLN A 133 -2.35 1.94 14.99
C GLN A 133 -2.65 3.40 14.62
N GLU A 134 -2.13 3.87 13.48
CA GLU A 134 -2.33 5.23 12.99
C GLU A 134 -3.56 5.40 12.10
N HIS A 135 -4.27 4.31 11.77
CA HIS A 135 -5.32 4.32 10.74
C HIS A 135 -6.41 5.37 11.00
N ALA A 136 -6.95 5.44 12.22
CA ALA A 136 -8.01 6.40 12.56
C ALA A 136 -7.55 7.85 12.35
N LYS A 137 -6.35 8.19 12.84
CA LYS A 137 -5.76 9.53 12.69
C LYS A 137 -5.47 9.88 11.23
N ARG A 138 -5.04 8.91 10.42
CA ARG A 138 -4.80 9.11 8.99
C ARG A 138 -6.09 9.33 8.23
N ALA A 139 -7.14 8.54 8.54
CA ALA A 139 -8.46 8.69 7.96
C ALA A 139 -9.06 10.06 8.29
N GLU A 140 -9.01 10.51 9.55
CA GLU A 140 -9.47 11.82 9.98
C GLU A 140 -8.77 12.94 9.20
N LYS A 141 -7.44 12.92 9.14
CA LYS A 141 -6.66 13.89 8.38
C LYS A 141 -6.95 13.88 6.87
N MET A 142 -7.30 12.74 6.30
CA MET A 142 -7.72 12.65 4.91
C MET A 142 -9.08 13.31 4.72
N LEU A 143 -10.04 13.05 5.62
CA LEU A 143 -11.37 13.66 5.58
C LEU A 143 -11.32 15.18 5.76
N GLU A 144 -10.51 15.69 6.69
CA GLU A 144 -10.29 17.13 6.85
C GLU A 144 -9.83 17.79 5.54
N LYS A 145 -8.86 17.19 4.85
CA LYS A 145 -8.38 17.71 3.56
C LYS A 145 -9.43 17.65 2.45
N ILE A 146 -10.25 16.61 2.42
CA ILE A 146 -11.36 16.51 1.47
C ILE A 146 -12.37 17.62 1.74
N HIS A 147 -12.70 17.86 3.00
CA HIS A 147 -13.59 18.92 3.41
C HIS A 147 -13.08 20.30 2.99
N GLU A 148 -11.82 20.64 3.29
CA GLU A 148 -11.17 21.88 2.86
C GLU A 148 -11.19 22.10 1.33
N GLU A 149 -11.13 21.04 0.54
CA GLU A 149 -11.14 21.13 -0.93
C GLU A 149 -12.57 21.25 -1.50
N ILE A 150 -13.58 20.75 -0.78
CA ILE A 150 -14.99 20.90 -1.16
C ILE A 150 -15.49 22.33 -0.89
N GLU A 151 -15.01 22.96 0.20
CA GLU A 151 -15.41 24.32 0.58
C GLU A 151 -14.78 25.44 -0.28
N LYS A 152 -13.84 25.12 -1.15
CA LYS A 152 -13.23 26.06 -2.12
C LYS A 152 -14.05 26.16 -3.41
#